data_485c4567d170fcc96e61941b1989f86a
#
_entry.id   485c4567d170fcc96e61941b1989f86a
#
_cell.length_a   1.000
_cell.length_b   1.000
_cell.length_c   1.000
_cell.angle_alpha   90.00
_cell.angle_beta   90.00
_cell.angle_gamma   90.00
#
_symmetry.space_group_name_H-M   'P 1'
#
loop_
_entity.id
_entity.type
_entity.pdbx_description
1 polymer ?
#
loop_
_entity_poly.entity_id
_entity_poly.type
_entity_poly.pdbx_seq_one_letter_code
_entity_poly.pdbx_strand_id
1 'polypeptide(L)'
;NFTKAIRTITLRFILARETEKITRKLQDEIIPEMIKLGPKISQKINLKDINPELLGNEMNPEWQNMLSNSSLGKKMEEFSELQQEGADVMHSTFVHLKHFPFFRELGNWFMPFTTEHSAFGNQLSKNQTEKDMLDSMTLAAFMCNSDKYSLYFSMMQLPDQARQMMMGQFGSQASEMIQQTKEELISKRGKLEIISGQYIQDLYRFFKLYPGHLDFDDIFTSALDFHNLPILQPYVSDEESLTTIAEYYLRKNYFLDALTIYNRLSDANQESDILFQKIGYCKQMNGDIQGALEAYLHADLINPDSKWVIRRIAGCYRTLKQPEEALKYYHRYEAFNPDDLSIQICIGHCHLELKNYNEALKYYFKVDYLDNKSTKAWRPIAWCSFLTGKYDQARNYYKKIMDNQPNTQDFLNAGHTEWALQNIKGALAFYKKAVEKESGDFSKFQEQFNQDIPDLLVAGIEEAEVPLM
;
A
#
# COMPACT_ATOMS: atom_id res chain seq x y z
N ASN A 1 -16.96 -19.48 -22.28
CA ASN A 1 -17.61 -19.35 -20.96
C ASN A 1 -16.85 -20.07 -19.84
N PHE A 2 -16.30 -21.27 -20.08
CA PHE A 2 -15.58 -22.07 -19.08
C PHE A 2 -14.22 -21.44 -18.74
N THR A 3 -13.44 -21.04 -19.74
CA THR A 3 -12.16 -20.31 -19.59
C THR A 3 -12.32 -19.06 -18.72
N LYS A 4 -13.38 -18.28 -18.96
CA LYS A 4 -13.66 -17.08 -18.18
C LYS A 4 -13.98 -17.39 -16.71
N ALA A 5 -14.72 -18.49 -16.46
CA ALA A 5 -15.04 -18.93 -15.10
C ALA A 5 -13.77 -19.35 -14.34
N ILE A 6 -12.89 -20.14 -14.96
CA ILE A 6 -11.62 -20.57 -14.37
C ILE A 6 -10.72 -19.37 -14.08
N ARG A 7 -10.60 -18.43 -15.02
CA ARG A 7 -9.85 -17.18 -14.81
C ARG A 7 -10.39 -16.41 -13.59
N THR A 8 -11.70 -16.27 -13.46
CA THR A 8 -12.33 -15.62 -12.30
C THR A 8 -12.03 -16.36 -10.99
N ILE A 9 -12.10 -17.68 -10.98
CA ILE A 9 -11.75 -18.50 -9.80
C ILE A 9 -10.28 -18.29 -9.42
N THR A 10 -9.36 -18.30 -10.37
CA THR A 10 -7.93 -18.05 -10.15
C THR A 10 -7.70 -16.69 -9.48
N LEU A 11 -8.33 -15.63 -10.00
CA LEU A 11 -8.24 -14.30 -9.40
C LEU A 11 -8.78 -14.25 -7.96
N ARG A 12 -9.86 -14.95 -7.66
CA ARG A 12 -10.41 -15.04 -6.30
C ARG A 12 -9.52 -15.81 -5.33
N PHE A 13 -8.79 -16.83 -5.79
CA PHE A 13 -7.77 -17.50 -4.97
C PHE A 13 -6.61 -16.57 -4.63
N ILE A 14 -6.13 -15.78 -5.60
CA ILE A 14 -5.11 -14.77 -5.35
C ILE A 14 -5.60 -13.77 -4.31
N LEU A 15 -6.85 -13.31 -4.43
CA LEU A 15 -7.45 -12.37 -3.50
C LEU A 15 -7.62 -12.96 -2.09
N ALA A 16 -7.98 -14.24 -1.97
CA ALA A 16 -8.09 -14.90 -0.67
C ALA A 16 -6.76 -14.94 0.10
N ARG A 17 -5.62 -15.00 -0.58
CA ARG A 17 -4.28 -14.88 0.04
C ARG A 17 -4.05 -13.50 0.69
N GLU A 18 -4.78 -12.47 0.26
CA GLU A 18 -4.70 -11.13 0.85
C GLU A 18 -5.47 -10.99 2.17
N THR A 19 -6.36 -11.95 2.50
CA THR A 19 -7.23 -11.86 3.69
C THR A 19 -6.44 -11.63 4.98
N GLU A 20 -5.31 -12.29 5.15
CA GLU A 20 -4.46 -12.12 6.34
C GLU A 20 -3.84 -10.71 6.40
N LYS A 21 -3.36 -10.19 5.27
CA LYS A 21 -2.81 -8.82 5.18
C LYS A 21 -3.88 -7.78 5.50
N ILE A 22 -5.08 -7.98 4.98
CA ILE A 22 -6.24 -7.10 5.23
C ILE A 22 -6.62 -7.10 6.70
N THR A 23 -6.66 -8.29 7.32
CA THR A 23 -6.96 -8.43 8.75
C THR A 23 -5.91 -7.72 9.61
N ARG A 24 -4.62 -7.90 9.31
CA ARG A 24 -3.54 -7.18 10.00
C ARG A 24 -3.65 -5.67 9.79
N LYS A 25 -3.87 -5.20 8.57
CA LYS A 25 -4.04 -3.78 8.26
C LYS A 25 -5.21 -3.18 9.04
N LEU A 26 -6.33 -3.89 9.16
CA LEU A 26 -7.48 -3.46 9.96
C LEU A 26 -7.10 -3.34 11.45
N GLN A 27 -6.47 -4.36 12.02
CA GLN A 27 -6.14 -4.43 13.44
C GLN A 27 -4.99 -3.50 13.84
N ASP A 28 -3.93 -3.44 13.05
CA ASP A 28 -2.69 -2.74 13.42
C ASP A 28 -2.68 -1.27 12.99
N GLU A 29 -3.44 -0.92 11.96
CA GLU A 29 -3.40 0.43 11.39
C GLU A 29 -4.73 1.18 11.53
N ILE A 30 -5.84 0.60 11.08
CA ILE A 30 -7.13 1.31 10.97
C ILE A 30 -7.78 1.49 12.33
N ILE A 31 -7.94 0.41 13.10
CA ILE A 31 -8.59 0.45 14.43
C ILE A 31 -7.86 1.37 15.40
N PRO A 32 -6.52 1.32 15.55
CA PRO A 32 -5.81 2.25 16.43
C PRO A 32 -5.93 3.72 16.01
N GLU A 33 -5.96 4.02 14.72
CA GLU A 33 -6.21 5.39 14.24
C GLU A 33 -7.64 5.85 14.55
N MET A 34 -8.63 5.00 14.35
CA MET A 34 -10.03 5.29 14.71
C MET A 34 -10.19 5.57 16.21
N ILE A 35 -9.55 4.77 17.05
CA ILE A 35 -9.57 4.96 18.51
C ILE A 35 -8.91 6.29 18.92
N LYS A 36 -7.80 6.68 18.27
CA LYS A 36 -7.13 7.98 18.53
C LYS A 36 -7.95 9.18 18.08
N LEU A 37 -8.75 9.03 17.04
CA LEU A 37 -9.62 10.08 16.53
C LEU A 37 -10.92 10.22 17.32
N GLY A 38 -11.42 9.14 17.93
CA GLY A 38 -12.66 9.12 18.70
C GLY A 38 -12.78 10.24 19.75
N PRO A 39 -11.78 10.46 20.64
CA PRO A 39 -11.81 11.55 21.61
C PRO A 39 -11.78 12.96 20.99
N LYS A 40 -11.08 13.13 19.85
CA LYS A 40 -11.02 14.41 19.12
C LYS A 40 -12.35 14.73 18.42
N ILE A 41 -13.04 13.70 18.00
CA ILE A 41 -14.38 13.79 17.40
C ILE A 41 -15.41 14.12 18.50
N SER A 42 -15.39 13.42 19.62
CA SER A 42 -16.33 13.64 20.72
C SER A 42 -16.15 14.98 21.44
N GLN A 43 -14.97 15.61 21.41
CA GLN A 43 -14.74 16.95 21.94
C GLN A 43 -15.33 18.08 21.06
N LYS A 44 -15.51 17.83 19.75
CA LYS A 44 -16.08 18.81 18.82
C LYS A 44 -17.58 18.61 18.56
N ILE A 45 -18.13 17.46 18.94
CA ILE A 45 -19.54 17.12 18.77
C ILE A 45 -20.18 17.12 20.17
N ASN A 46 -21.14 18.01 20.37
CA ASN A 46 -21.95 17.97 21.59
C ASN A 46 -22.88 16.75 21.47
N LEU A 47 -22.59 15.68 22.19
CA LEU A 47 -23.31 14.40 22.15
C LEU A 47 -24.83 14.54 22.42
N LYS A 48 -25.29 15.71 22.89
CA LYS A 48 -26.71 16.03 23.11
C LYS A 48 -27.43 16.44 21.82
N ASP A 49 -26.71 16.79 20.77
CA ASP A 49 -27.27 17.26 19.49
C ASP A 49 -27.28 16.17 18.41
N ILE A 50 -26.87 14.94 18.75
CA ILE A 50 -26.88 13.80 17.83
C ILE A 50 -28.27 13.14 17.91
N ASN A 51 -29.11 13.41 16.93
CA ASN A 51 -30.30 12.60 16.69
C ASN A 51 -29.86 11.18 16.23
N PRO A 52 -30.23 10.10 16.93
CA PRO A 52 -29.85 8.74 16.55
C PRO A 52 -30.29 8.32 15.14
N GLU A 53 -31.30 9.00 14.58
CA GLU A 53 -31.78 8.78 13.21
C GLU A 53 -30.83 9.34 12.13
N LEU A 54 -29.92 10.26 12.48
CA LEU A 54 -28.92 10.87 11.59
C LEU A 54 -27.61 10.07 11.46
N LEU A 55 -27.42 9.02 12.26
CA LEU A 55 -26.23 8.14 12.17
C LEU A 55 -26.24 7.21 10.95
N GLY A 56 -27.34 7.24 10.17
CA GLY A 56 -27.53 6.32 9.03
C GLY A 56 -27.10 6.86 7.66
N ASN A 57 -27.24 8.14 7.34
CA ASN A 57 -27.15 8.53 5.92
C ASN A 57 -26.59 9.91 5.55
N GLU A 58 -26.25 10.81 6.47
CA GLU A 58 -25.64 12.09 6.06
C GLU A 58 -24.55 12.56 7.03
N MET A 59 -23.32 12.06 6.84
CA MET A 59 -22.17 12.76 7.41
C MET A 59 -22.07 14.15 6.77
N ASN A 60 -21.91 15.19 7.61
CA ASN A 60 -21.69 16.56 7.18
C ASN A 60 -20.61 16.61 6.06
N PRO A 61 -20.85 17.27 4.91
CA PRO A 61 -19.92 17.34 3.79
C PRO A 61 -18.51 17.82 4.16
N GLU A 62 -18.36 18.66 5.18
CA GLU A 62 -17.06 19.10 5.69
C GLU A 62 -16.28 17.95 6.35
N TRP A 63 -16.97 17.03 7.01
CA TRP A 63 -16.39 15.85 7.63
C TRP A 63 -16.01 14.79 6.60
N GLN A 64 -16.82 14.59 5.56
CA GLN A 64 -16.49 13.72 4.45
C GLN A 64 -15.21 14.19 3.75
N ASN A 65 -15.09 15.48 3.49
CA ASN A 65 -13.89 16.08 2.88
C ASN A 65 -12.65 16.00 3.81
N MET A 66 -12.83 16.14 5.12
CA MET A 66 -11.72 16.05 6.07
C MET A 66 -11.25 14.60 6.27
N LEU A 67 -12.16 13.63 6.28
CA LEU A 67 -11.84 12.21 6.35
C LEU A 67 -11.24 11.69 5.05
N SER A 68 -11.82 12.00 3.90
CA SER A 68 -11.32 11.54 2.60
C SER A 68 -9.89 12.02 2.28
N ASN A 69 -9.52 13.22 2.76
CA ASN A 69 -8.17 13.75 2.60
C ASN A 69 -7.19 13.30 3.70
N SER A 70 -7.66 12.57 4.72
CA SER A 70 -6.82 12.07 5.82
C SER A 70 -6.15 10.74 5.46
N SER A 71 -5.08 10.38 6.20
CA SER A 71 -4.46 9.05 6.12
C SER A 71 -5.48 7.94 6.37
N LEU A 72 -6.37 8.13 7.35
CA LEU A 72 -7.42 7.17 7.67
C LEU A 72 -8.44 7.02 6.54
N GLY A 73 -8.86 8.13 5.91
CA GLY A 73 -9.80 8.10 4.80
C GLY A 73 -9.29 7.28 3.62
N LYS A 74 -8.03 7.47 3.24
CA LYS A 74 -7.37 6.67 2.19
C LYS A 74 -7.30 5.17 2.53
N LYS A 75 -7.00 4.85 3.79
CA LYS A 75 -6.97 3.45 4.26
C LYS A 75 -8.35 2.80 4.25
N MET A 76 -9.38 3.57 4.57
CA MET A 76 -10.78 3.10 4.50
C MET A 76 -11.25 2.94 3.05
N GLU A 77 -10.83 3.81 2.14
CA GLU A 77 -11.10 3.69 0.71
C GLU A 77 -10.46 2.42 0.13
N GLU A 78 -9.16 2.20 0.37
CA GLU A 78 -8.48 0.95 -0.01
C GLU A 78 -9.16 -0.29 0.58
N PHE A 79 -9.65 -0.23 1.82
CA PHE A 79 -10.38 -1.31 2.45
C PHE A 79 -11.72 -1.57 1.77
N SER A 80 -12.44 -0.51 1.42
CA SER A 80 -13.70 -0.59 0.69
C SER A 80 -13.51 -1.15 -0.72
N GLU A 81 -12.46 -0.73 -1.44
CA GLU A 81 -12.10 -1.29 -2.75
C GLU A 81 -11.82 -2.79 -2.66
N LEU A 82 -11.02 -3.23 -1.67
CA LEU A 82 -10.75 -4.64 -1.44
C LEU A 82 -12.01 -5.44 -1.12
N GLN A 83 -12.96 -4.86 -0.38
CA GLN A 83 -14.26 -5.46 -0.10
C GLN A 83 -15.09 -5.61 -1.38
N GLN A 84 -15.13 -4.58 -2.23
CA GLN A 84 -15.81 -4.61 -3.52
C GLN A 84 -15.20 -5.65 -4.48
N GLU A 85 -13.88 -5.84 -4.43
CA GLU A 85 -13.21 -6.90 -5.18
C GLU A 85 -13.51 -8.32 -4.64
N GLY A 86 -14.17 -8.43 -3.48
CA GLY A 86 -14.58 -9.69 -2.87
C GLY A 86 -13.57 -10.25 -1.87
N ALA A 87 -12.66 -9.42 -1.34
CA ALA A 87 -11.78 -9.80 -0.24
C ALA A 87 -12.60 -10.10 1.02
N ASP A 88 -12.12 -11.05 1.80
CA ASP A 88 -12.80 -11.51 2.99
C ASP A 88 -12.50 -10.62 4.20
N VAL A 89 -13.14 -9.47 4.25
CA VAL A 89 -13.02 -8.51 5.36
C VAL A 89 -13.70 -9.01 6.66
N MET A 90 -14.54 -10.04 6.57
CA MET A 90 -15.28 -10.57 7.72
C MET A 90 -14.54 -11.69 8.45
N HIS A 91 -13.40 -12.16 7.92
CA HIS A 91 -12.62 -13.25 8.50
C HIS A 91 -12.33 -13.05 10.00
N SER A 92 -11.85 -11.89 10.39
CA SER A 92 -11.52 -11.57 11.79
C SER A 92 -12.73 -11.62 12.72
N THR A 93 -13.92 -11.30 12.22
CA THR A 93 -15.16 -11.30 12.99
C THR A 93 -15.63 -12.72 13.32
N PHE A 94 -15.48 -13.66 12.36
CA PHE A 94 -16.03 -15.02 12.49
C PHE A 94 -15.03 -16.07 12.95
N VAL A 95 -13.74 -15.75 13.09
CA VAL A 95 -12.69 -16.66 13.59
C VAL A 95 -13.09 -17.30 14.90
N HIS A 96 -13.58 -16.52 15.86
CA HIS A 96 -13.93 -17.02 17.21
C HIS A 96 -15.24 -17.80 17.26
N LEU A 97 -16.01 -17.84 16.17
CA LEU A 97 -17.32 -18.48 16.13
C LEU A 97 -17.29 -19.89 15.53
N LYS A 98 -16.12 -20.49 15.34
CA LYS A 98 -15.94 -21.85 14.76
C LYS A 98 -15.83 -22.96 15.83
N HIS A 99 -16.07 -22.65 17.10
CA HIS A 99 -15.95 -23.60 18.21
C HIS A 99 -17.15 -24.56 18.37
N PHE A 100 -18.22 -24.36 17.62
CA PHE A 100 -19.42 -25.21 17.70
C PHE A 100 -19.14 -26.66 17.31
N PRO A 101 -19.82 -27.65 17.95
CA PRO A 101 -19.68 -29.06 17.59
C PRO A 101 -19.92 -29.35 16.11
N PHE A 102 -20.76 -28.57 15.47
CA PHE A 102 -21.04 -28.63 14.04
C PHE A 102 -19.74 -28.62 13.18
N PHE A 103 -18.77 -27.83 13.54
CA PHE A 103 -17.50 -27.68 12.79
C PHE A 103 -16.44 -28.75 13.12
N ARG A 104 -16.76 -29.75 13.96
CA ARG A 104 -15.89 -30.92 14.16
C ARG A 104 -15.90 -31.86 12.97
N GLU A 105 -16.99 -31.87 12.22
CA GLU A 105 -17.13 -32.69 11.01
C GLU A 105 -16.65 -31.90 9.80
N LEU A 106 -15.72 -32.48 9.03
CA LEU A 106 -15.10 -31.83 7.87
C LEU A 106 -16.16 -31.42 6.82
N GLY A 107 -17.15 -32.27 6.54
CA GLY A 107 -18.17 -31.99 5.55
C GLY A 107 -19.00 -30.74 5.83
N ASN A 108 -19.15 -30.38 7.10
CA ASN A 108 -19.98 -29.24 7.51
C ASN A 108 -19.33 -27.89 7.18
N TRP A 109 -18.01 -27.84 6.96
CA TRP A 109 -17.30 -26.60 6.55
C TRP A 109 -17.69 -26.15 5.13
N PHE A 110 -18.12 -27.08 4.28
CA PHE A 110 -18.44 -26.82 2.88
C PHE A 110 -19.94 -26.97 2.57
N MET A 111 -20.76 -27.13 3.61
CA MET A 111 -22.18 -27.33 3.45
C MET A 111 -22.89 -26.03 3.05
N PRO A 112 -23.65 -26.01 1.95
CA PRO A 112 -24.46 -24.85 1.60
C PRO A 112 -25.41 -24.45 2.72
N PHE A 113 -25.52 -23.17 3.00
CA PHE A 113 -26.46 -22.66 3.99
C PHE A 113 -27.89 -22.72 3.43
N THR A 114 -28.71 -23.60 3.97
CA THR A 114 -30.12 -23.77 3.58
C THR A 114 -30.99 -23.80 4.82
N THR A 115 -32.17 -23.20 4.76
CA THR A 115 -33.14 -23.15 5.86
C THR A 115 -33.73 -24.52 6.22
N GLU A 116 -33.59 -25.50 5.34
CA GLU A 116 -34.11 -26.85 5.51
C GLU A 116 -33.13 -27.81 6.21
N HIS A 117 -31.93 -27.33 6.56
CA HIS A 117 -30.92 -28.18 7.14
C HIS A 117 -31.30 -28.67 8.53
N SER A 118 -31.02 -29.94 8.82
CA SER A 118 -31.35 -30.59 10.10
C SER A 118 -30.70 -29.95 11.33
N ALA A 119 -29.58 -29.21 11.15
CA ALA A 119 -28.92 -28.48 12.23
C ALA A 119 -29.79 -27.36 12.85
N PHE A 120 -30.79 -26.88 12.12
CA PHE A 120 -31.74 -25.87 12.62
C PHE A 120 -32.87 -26.47 13.47
N GLY A 121 -33.07 -27.81 13.43
CA GLY A 121 -34.07 -28.51 14.21
C GLY A 121 -35.55 -28.13 13.89
N ASN A 122 -36.48 -28.66 14.66
CA ASN A 122 -37.90 -28.33 14.52
C ASN A 122 -38.32 -26.97 15.10
N GLN A 123 -37.35 -26.13 15.49
CA GLN A 123 -37.59 -24.80 16.10
C GLN A 123 -37.95 -23.72 15.08
N LEU A 124 -37.58 -23.91 13.81
CA LEU A 124 -37.77 -22.95 12.73
C LEU A 124 -39.21 -22.56 12.43
N SER A 125 -40.19 -23.30 12.91
CA SER A 125 -41.59 -23.11 12.51
C SER A 125 -42.37 -22.10 13.35
N LYS A 126 -41.80 -21.49 14.39
CA LYS A 126 -42.55 -20.75 15.41
C LYS A 126 -42.38 -19.22 15.43
N ASN A 127 -41.36 -18.65 14.78
CA ASN A 127 -41.14 -17.22 14.85
C ASN A 127 -40.85 -16.63 13.45
N GLN A 128 -41.71 -15.70 13.00
CA GLN A 128 -41.61 -15.07 11.67
C GLN A 128 -40.30 -14.28 11.53
N THR A 129 -39.89 -13.57 12.57
CA THR A 129 -38.64 -12.77 12.57
C THR A 129 -37.39 -13.63 12.36
N GLU A 130 -37.38 -14.82 12.94
CA GLU A 130 -36.30 -15.80 12.76
C GLU A 130 -36.25 -16.35 11.34
N LYS A 131 -37.41 -16.60 10.76
CA LYS A 131 -37.52 -17.03 9.37
C LYS A 131 -37.05 -15.95 8.40
N ASP A 132 -37.48 -14.70 8.59
CA ASP A 132 -37.08 -13.55 7.76
C ASP A 132 -35.57 -13.33 7.83
N MET A 133 -34.97 -13.53 9.01
CA MET A 133 -33.52 -13.43 9.18
C MET A 133 -32.79 -14.56 8.42
N LEU A 134 -33.24 -15.80 8.54
CA LEU A 134 -32.62 -16.93 7.84
C LEU A 134 -32.72 -16.78 6.32
N ASP A 135 -33.87 -16.31 5.83
CA ASP A 135 -34.05 -15.99 4.41
C ASP A 135 -33.07 -14.89 3.96
N SER A 136 -32.90 -13.85 4.80
CA SER A 136 -31.90 -12.78 4.57
C SER A 136 -30.47 -13.31 4.58
N MET A 137 -30.11 -14.21 5.51
CA MET A 137 -28.79 -14.84 5.56
C MET A 137 -28.55 -15.72 4.33
N THR A 138 -29.55 -16.43 3.85
CA THR A 138 -29.43 -17.26 2.63
C THR A 138 -29.05 -16.40 1.43
N LEU A 139 -29.60 -15.17 1.33
CA LEU A 139 -29.34 -14.21 0.25
C LEU A 139 -28.04 -13.41 0.46
N ALA A 140 -27.46 -13.41 1.66
CA ALA A 140 -26.25 -12.66 1.96
C ALA A 140 -25.04 -13.24 1.21
N ALA A 141 -24.69 -12.61 0.09
CA ALA A 141 -23.58 -13.03 -0.78
C ALA A 141 -22.20 -12.68 -0.21
N PHE A 142 -22.13 -11.71 0.69
CA PHE A 142 -20.89 -11.24 1.32
C PHE A 142 -20.33 -12.18 2.41
N MET A 143 -21.13 -13.16 2.86
CA MET A 143 -20.74 -14.15 3.85
C MET A 143 -20.64 -15.55 3.23
N CYS A 144 -19.59 -16.28 3.58
CA CYS A 144 -19.50 -17.70 3.23
C CYS A 144 -20.46 -18.56 4.08
N ASN A 145 -20.73 -19.79 3.62
CA ASN A 145 -21.73 -20.64 4.26
C ASN A 145 -21.34 -21.02 5.70
N SER A 146 -20.08 -21.34 5.97
CA SER A 146 -19.62 -21.67 7.31
C SER A 146 -19.79 -20.52 8.29
N ASP A 147 -19.66 -19.26 7.83
CA ASP A 147 -19.87 -18.08 8.68
C ASP A 147 -21.35 -17.85 8.97
N LYS A 148 -22.22 -18.10 8.01
CA LYS A 148 -23.69 -18.07 8.23
C LYS A 148 -24.11 -19.05 9.32
N TYR A 149 -23.60 -20.29 9.28
CA TYR A 149 -23.84 -21.26 10.35
C TYR A 149 -23.27 -20.79 11.70
N SER A 150 -22.05 -20.25 11.71
CA SER A 150 -21.45 -19.71 12.93
C SER A 150 -22.30 -18.60 13.56
N LEU A 151 -22.75 -17.65 12.75
CA LEU A 151 -23.57 -16.52 13.19
C LEU A 151 -24.91 -17.02 13.74
N TYR A 152 -25.58 -17.95 13.03
CA TYR A 152 -26.83 -18.54 13.49
C TYR A 152 -26.66 -19.21 14.87
N PHE A 153 -25.69 -20.11 15.05
CA PHE A 153 -25.48 -20.80 16.33
C PHE A 153 -25.13 -19.84 17.45
N SER A 154 -24.37 -18.79 17.16
CA SER A 154 -24.05 -17.77 18.15
C SER A 154 -25.28 -17.00 18.61
N MET A 155 -26.16 -16.63 17.68
CA MET A 155 -27.41 -15.94 18.03
C MET A 155 -28.35 -16.82 18.82
N MET A 156 -28.38 -18.14 18.55
CA MET A 156 -29.20 -19.06 19.34
C MET A 156 -28.74 -19.25 20.79
N GLN A 157 -27.50 -18.91 21.12
CA GLN A 157 -26.99 -18.92 22.50
C GLN A 157 -27.36 -17.66 23.28
N LEU A 158 -27.84 -16.60 22.61
CA LEU A 158 -28.22 -15.36 23.29
C LEU A 158 -29.59 -15.47 23.98
N PRO A 159 -29.79 -14.74 25.10
CA PRO A 159 -31.12 -14.55 25.68
C PRO A 159 -32.10 -13.96 24.65
N ASP A 160 -33.37 -14.33 24.74
CA ASP A 160 -34.40 -13.97 23.77
C ASP A 160 -34.46 -12.48 23.40
N GLN A 161 -34.31 -11.60 24.37
CA GLN A 161 -34.34 -10.15 24.17
C GLN A 161 -33.13 -9.64 23.35
N ALA A 162 -31.92 -10.12 23.68
CA ALA A 162 -30.70 -9.78 22.94
C ALA A 162 -30.72 -10.37 21.54
N ARG A 163 -31.26 -11.58 21.39
CA ARG A 163 -31.44 -12.26 20.10
C ARG A 163 -32.35 -11.47 19.17
N GLN A 164 -33.52 -11.02 19.66
CA GLN A 164 -34.46 -10.23 18.86
C GLN A 164 -33.85 -8.89 18.43
N MET A 165 -33.09 -8.24 19.31
CA MET A 165 -32.40 -6.98 18.97
C MET A 165 -31.35 -7.19 17.88
N MET A 166 -30.50 -8.23 17.98
CA MET A 166 -29.49 -8.54 16.95
C MET A 166 -30.14 -8.95 15.63
N MET A 167 -31.21 -9.74 15.66
CA MET A 167 -31.95 -10.12 14.46
C MET A 167 -32.53 -8.90 13.73
N GLY A 168 -33.08 -7.93 14.47
CA GLY A 168 -33.59 -6.68 13.90
C GLY A 168 -32.50 -5.83 13.26
N GLN A 169 -31.36 -5.68 13.94
CA GLN A 169 -30.20 -4.95 13.39
C GLN A 169 -29.60 -5.62 12.15
N PHE A 170 -29.42 -6.94 12.20
CA PHE A 170 -28.92 -7.70 11.05
C PHE A 170 -29.88 -7.58 9.86
N GLY A 171 -31.17 -7.71 10.09
CA GLY A 171 -32.20 -7.58 9.03
C GLY A 171 -32.19 -6.21 8.35
N SER A 172 -32.01 -5.12 9.08
CA SER A 172 -31.93 -3.77 8.50
C SER A 172 -30.64 -3.53 7.71
N GLN A 173 -29.47 -3.87 8.26
CA GLN A 173 -28.18 -3.71 7.59
C GLN A 173 -28.02 -4.65 6.39
N ALA A 174 -28.45 -5.91 6.53
CA ALA A 174 -28.39 -6.88 5.45
C ALA A 174 -29.34 -6.53 4.29
N SER A 175 -30.47 -5.87 4.56
CA SER A 175 -31.45 -5.53 3.52
C SER A 175 -30.87 -4.61 2.44
N GLU A 176 -30.06 -3.63 2.79
CA GLU A 176 -29.40 -2.74 1.83
C GLU A 176 -28.36 -3.49 0.98
N MET A 177 -27.51 -4.30 1.61
CA MET A 177 -26.51 -5.11 0.90
C MET A 177 -27.15 -6.20 0.03
N ILE A 178 -28.27 -6.79 0.48
CA ILE A 178 -29.02 -7.78 -0.27
C ILE A 178 -29.69 -7.16 -1.49
N GLN A 179 -30.16 -5.92 -1.40
CA GLN A 179 -30.80 -5.25 -2.51
C GLN A 179 -29.81 -4.96 -3.66
N GLN A 180 -28.59 -4.56 -3.34
CA GLN A 180 -27.51 -4.42 -4.31
C GLN A 180 -27.14 -5.79 -4.94
N THR A 181 -27.12 -6.85 -4.13
CA THR A 181 -26.76 -8.20 -4.58
C THR A 181 -27.88 -8.92 -5.37
N LYS A 182 -29.16 -8.52 -5.19
CA LYS A 182 -30.29 -9.14 -5.91
C LYS A 182 -30.16 -9.00 -7.43
N GLU A 183 -29.69 -7.87 -7.92
CA GLU A 183 -29.51 -7.65 -9.37
C GLU A 183 -28.39 -8.55 -9.92
N GLU A 184 -27.33 -8.79 -9.16
CA GLU A 184 -26.25 -9.71 -9.53
C GLU A 184 -26.70 -11.19 -9.49
N LEU A 185 -27.51 -11.57 -8.51
CA LEU A 185 -28.06 -12.93 -8.36
C LEU A 185 -29.01 -13.32 -9.49
N ILE A 186 -29.65 -12.36 -10.16
CA ILE A 186 -30.55 -12.62 -11.29
C ILE A 186 -29.76 -13.10 -12.51
N SER A 187 -28.52 -12.71 -12.67
CA SER A 187 -27.68 -13.19 -13.76
C SER A 187 -27.06 -14.55 -13.43
N LYS A 188 -27.11 -15.51 -14.38
CA LYS A 188 -26.42 -16.81 -14.22
C LYS A 188 -24.91 -16.64 -13.90
N ARG A 189 -24.31 -15.56 -14.37
CA ARG A 189 -22.91 -15.25 -14.16
C ARG A 189 -22.63 -14.77 -12.73
N GLY A 190 -23.41 -13.81 -12.23
CA GLY A 190 -23.28 -13.31 -10.87
C GLY A 190 -23.49 -14.43 -9.84
N LYS A 191 -24.45 -15.32 -10.07
CA LYS A 191 -24.68 -16.47 -9.20
C LYS A 191 -23.46 -17.41 -9.10
N LEU A 192 -22.80 -17.71 -10.21
CA LEU A 192 -21.58 -18.55 -10.21
C LEU A 192 -20.40 -17.85 -9.52
N GLU A 193 -20.27 -16.55 -9.70
CA GLU A 193 -19.22 -15.74 -9.05
C GLU A 193 -19.41 -15.70 -7.53
N ILE A 194 -20.63 -15.53 -7.06
CA ILE A 194 -20.96 -15.55 -5.64
C ILE A 194 -20.69 -16.93 -5.03
N ILE A 195 -21.20 -18.00 -5.63
CA ILE A 195 -21.00 -19.36 -5.11
C ILE A 195 -19.51 -19.72 -5.06
N SER A 196 -18.75 -19.41 -6.10
CA SER A 196 -17.31 -19.68 -6.12
C SER A 196 -16.56 -18.85 -5.07
N GLY A 197 -16.97 -17.58 -4.86
CA GLY A 197 -16.41 -16.74 -3.82
C GLY A 197 -16.64 -17.30 -2.42
N GLN A 198 -17.88 -17.66 -2.11
CA GLN A 198 -18.25 -18.27 -0.83
C GLN A 198 -17.51 -19.58 -0.58
N TYR A 199 -17.40 -20.44 -1.60
CA TYR A 199 -16.65 -21.69 -1.48
C TYR A 199 -15.16 -21.47 -1.18
N ILE A 200 -14.51 -20.49 -1.83
CA ILE A 200 -13.12 -20.17 -1.58
C ILE A 200 -12.93 -19.58 -0.18
N GLN A 201 -13.87 -18.77 0.30
CA GLN A 201 -13.86 -18.28 1.68
C GLN A 201 -14.02 -19.42 2.70
N ASP A 202 -14.95 -20.35 2.47
CA ASP A 202 -15.11 -21.55 3.30
C ASP A 202 -13.83 -22.40 3.31
N LEU A 203 -13.20 -22.56 2.14
CA LEU A 203 -11.95 -23.31 1.99
C LEU A 203 -10.80 -22.61 2.76
N TYR A 204 -10.71 -21.28 2.70
CA TYR A 204 -9.72 -20.51 3.46
C TYR A 204 -9.93 -20.71 4.98
N ARG A 205 -11.17 -20.61 5.47
CA ARG A 205 -11.49 -20.84 6.88
C ARG A 205 -11.17 -22.24 7.32
N PHE A 206 -11.45 -23.24 6.49
CA PHE A 206 -11.10 -24.63 6.77
C PHE A 206 -9.60 -24.79 7.01
N PHE A 207 -8.76 -24.34 6.09
CA PHE A 207 -7.31 -24.45 6.22
C PHE A 207 -6.72 -23.68 7.39
N LYS A 208 -7.40 -22.64 7.86
CA LYS A 208 -6.90 -21.81 8.99
C LYS A 208 -7.49 -22.23 10.34
N LEU A 209 -8.69 -22.77 10.39
CA LEU A 209 -9.46 -22.90 11.64
C LEU A 209 -9.95 -24.32 11.94
N TYR A 210 -9.93 -25.23 10.98
CA TYR A 210 -10.32 -26.63 11.24
C TYR A 210 -9.36 -27.26 12.26
N PRO A 211 -9.86 -27.96 13.31
CA PRO A 211 -8.98 -28.53 14.35
C PRO A 211 -7.90 -29.49 13.82
N GLY A 212 -8.20 -30.22 12.76
CA GLY A 212 -7.27 -31.12 12.08
C GLY A 212 -6.59 -30.48 10.86
N HIS A 213 -6.54 -29.14 10.74
CA HIS A 213 -5.98 -28.46 9.56
C HIS A 213 -4.50 -28.79 9.31
N LEU A 214 -3.75 -29.15 10.35
CA LEU A 214 -2.33 -29.54 10.23
C LEU A 214 -2.12 -30.85 9.48
N ASP A 215 -3.16 -31.67 9.32
CA ASP A 215 -3.09 -32.90 8.54
C ASP A 215 -3.19 -32.64 7.02
N PHE A 216 -3.39 -31.39 6.62
CA PHE A 216 -3.55 -30.95 5.23
C PHE A 216 -2.52 -29.87 4.88
N ASP A 217 -1.98 -29.96 3.68
CA ASP A 217 -1.15 -28.89 3.13
C ASP A 217 -2.03 -27.63 2.88
N ASP A 218 -1.67 -26.52 3.54
CA ASP A 218 -2.41 -25.26 3.38
C ASP A 218 -2.16 -24.66 1.99
N ILE A 219 -3.12 -24.84 1.11
CA ILE A 219 -3.06 -24.36 -0.28
C ILE A 219 -2.90 -22.83 -0.40
N PHE A 220 -3.21 -22.05 0.64
CA PHE A 220 -3.07 -20.60 0.63
C PHE A 220 -1.68 -20.12 1.05
N THR A 221 -0.86 -21.01 1.63
CA THR A 221 0.55 -20.73 1.94
C THR A 221 1.49 -21.24 0.86
N SER A 222 1.08 -22.26 0.10
CA SER A 222 1.86 -22.75 -1.04
C SER A 222 1.79 -21.73 -2.20
N ALA A 223 2.89 -21.62 -2.94
CA ALA A 223 2.90 -20.89 -4.21
C ALA A 223 2.12 -21.69 -5.24
N LEU A 224 0.78 -21.57 -5.23
CA LEU A 224 -0.08 -22.23 -6.22
C LEU A 224 -0.07 -21.44 -7.51
N ASP A 225 0.77 -21.88 -8.43
CA ASP A 225 0.79 -21.46 -9.82
C ASP A 225 -0.41 -22.05 -10.56
N PHE A 226 -1.61 -21.52 -10.31
CA PHE A 226 -2.84 -22.02 -10.95
C PHE A 226 -2.74 -22.12 -12.47
N HIS A 227 -2.06 -21.15 -13.09
CA HIS A 227 -1.85 -21.12 -14.54
C HIS A 227 -0.92 -22.23 -15.05
N ASN A 228 -0.15 -22.88 -14.16
CA ASN A 228 0.77 -23.99 -14.47
C ASN A 228 0.18 -25.37 -14.13
N LEU A 229 -0.99 -25.42 -13.45
CA LEU A 229 -1.64 -26.70 -13.17
C LEU A 229 -2.05 -27.39 -14.48
N PRO A 230 -1.64 -28.66 -14.74
CA PRO A 230 -1.89 -29.35 -16.01
C PRO A 230 -3.38 -29.38 -16.39
N ILE A 231 -4.28 -29.50 -15.41
CA ILE A 231 -5.73 -29.51 -15.63
C ILE A 231 -6.29 -28.14 -16.04
N LEU A 232 -5.65 -27.04 -15.62
CA LEU A 232 -6.12 -25.68 -15.90
C LEU A 232 -5.40 -25.06 -17.09
N GLN A 233 -4.19 -25.53 -17.41
CA GLN A 233 -3.35 -25.01 -18.49
C GLN A 233 -4.09 -24.87 -19.84
N PRO A 234 -4.92 -25.82 -20.31
CA PRO A 234 -5.66 -25.66 -21.54
C PRO A 234 -6.65 -24.50 -21.57
N TYR A 235 -7.02 -23.97 -20.40
CA TYR A 235 -8.05 -22.96 -20.24
C TYR A 235 -7.53 -21.57 -19.87
N VAL A 236 -6.29 -21.47 -19.41
CA VAL A 236 -5.68 -20.20 -18.94
C VAL A 236 -4.34 -19.91 -19.58
N SER A 237 -3.95 -20.67 -20.62
CA SER A 237 -2.66 -20.49 -21.31
C SER A 237 -2.71 -19.47 -22.46
N ASP A 238 -3.90 -18.98 -22.82
CA ASP A 238 -4.02 -17.92 -23.80
C ASP A 238 -3.49 -16.59 -23.28
N GLU A 239 -3.00 -15.75 -24.19
CA GLU A 239 -2.34 -14.48 -23.87
C GLU A 239 -3.24 -13.54 -23.04
N GLU A 240 -4.54 -13.47 -23.35
CA GLU A 240 -5.49 -12.62 -22.64
C GLU A 240 -5.64 -13.05 -21.16
N SER A 241 -5.78 -14.36 -20.94
CA SER A 241 -5.93 -14.92 -19.59
C SER A 241 -4.65 -14.73 -18.76
N LEU A 242 -3.49 -15.04 -19.34
CA LEU A 242 -2.19 -14.86 -18.70
C LEU A 242 -1.93 -13.38 -18.36
N THR A 243 -2.18 -12.49 -19.30
CA THR A 243 -2.04 -11.04 -19.07
C THR A 243 -2.95 -10.57 -17.93
N THR A 244 -4.20 -11.00 -17.91
CA THR A 244 -5.16 -10.63 -16.84
C THR A 244 -4.69 -11.12 -15.48
N ILE A 245 -4.17 -12.34 -15.38
CA ILE A 245 -3.66 -12.92 -14.14
C ILE A 245 -2.40 -12.17 -13.71
N ALA A 246 -1.46 -11.90 -14.61
CA ALA A 246 -0.22 -11.17 -14.31
C ALA A 246 -0.50 -9.74 -13.82
N GLU A 247 -1.45 -9.03 -14.46
CA GLU A 247 -1.86 -7.70 -14.02
C GLU A 247 -2.52 -7.71 -12.65
N TYR A 248 -3.28 -8.76 -12.33
CA TYR A 248 -3.84 -8.91 -11.02
C TYR A 248 -2.77 -9.15 -9.96
N TYR A 249 -1.79 -10.03 -10.22
CA TYR A 249 -0.62 -10.20 -9.36
C TYR A 249 0.14 -8.89 -9.16
N LEU A 250 0.36 -8.12 -10.24
CA LEU A 250 1.05 -6.83 -10.19
C LEU A 250 0.33 -5.83 -9.26
N ARG A 251 -0.99 -5.71 -9.40
CA ARG A 251 -1.83 -4.84 -8.54
C ARG A 251 -1.79 -5.25 -7.07
N LYS A 252 -1.63 -6.53 -6.78
CA LYS A 252 -1.54 -7.07 -5.41
C LYS A 252 -0.09 -7.13 -4.89
N ASN A 253 0.88 -6.55 -5.62
CA ASN A 253 2.30 -6.53 -5.28
C ASN A 253 2.97 -7.92 -5.21
N TYR A 254 2.42 -8.92 -5.89
CA TYR A 254 3.05 -10.22 -6.10
C TYR A 254 3.95 -10.17 -7.34
N PHE A 255 5.06 -9.42 -7.21
CA PHE A 255 5.93 -9.08 -8.34
C PHE A 255 6.64 -10.30 -8.93
N LEU A 256 7.01 -11.29 -8.11
CA LEU A 256 7.65 -12.53 -8.59
C LEU A 256 6.68 -13.39 -9.41
N ASP A 257 5.46 -13.56 -8.92
CA ASP A 257 4.43 -14.32 -9.63
C ASP A 257 4.07 -13.65 -10.96
N ALA A 258 3.91 -12.32 -10.94
CA ALA A 258 3.68 -11.52 -12.16
C ALA A 258 4.85 -11.66 -13.15
N LEU A 259 6.10 -11.57 -12.66
CA LEU A 259 7.31 -11.66 -13.47
C LEU A 259 7.40 -12.99 -14.22
N THR A 260 7.07 -14.11 -13.55
CA THR A 260 7.07 -15.44 -14.18
C THR A 260 6.14 -15.49 -15.40
N ILE A 261 4.95 -14.90 -15.27
CA ILE A 261 3.99 -14.87 -16.39
C ILE A 261 4.46 -13.91 -17.49
N TYR A 262 4.94 -12.69 -17.12
CA TYR A 262 5.42 -11.74 -18.12
C TYR A 262 6.62 -12.24 -18.90
N ASN A 263 7.56 -12.98 -18.27
CA ASN A 263 8.67 -13.62 -18.98
C ASN A 263 8.14 -14.65 -20.00
N ARG A 264 7.17 -15.48 -19.63
CA ARG A 264 6.56 -16.43 -20.57
C ARG A 264 5.85 -15.73 -21.74
N LEU A 265 5.21 -14.60 -21.48
CA LEU A 265 4.56 -13.80 -22.52
C LEU A 265 5.60 -13.13 -23.45
N SER A 266 6.71 -12.65 -22.90
CA SER A 266 7.78 -12.01 -23.68
C SER A 266 8.54 -12.98 -24.57
N ASP A 267 8.68 -14.26 -24.16
CA ASP A 267 9.26 -15.31 -25.00
C ASP A 267 8.44 -15.53 -26.27
N ALA A 268 7.12 -15.35 -26.19
CA ALA A 268 6.21 -15.47 -27.34
C ALA A 268 6.08 -14.15 -28.16
N ASN A 269 6.33 -13.00 -27.54
CA ASN A 269 6.19 -11.68 -28.17
C ASN A 269 7.33 -10.73 -27.74
N GLN A 270 8.47 -10.87 -28.42
CA GLN A 270 9.68 -10.09 -28.16
C GLN A 270 9.62 -8.63 -28.63
N GLU A 271 8.60 -8.25 -29.39
CA GLU A 271 8.43 -6.89 -29.93
C GLU A 271 7.52 -5.99 -29.05
N SER A 272 7.07 -6.47 -27.90
CA SER A 272 6.19 -5.69 -27.02
C SER A 272 6.99 -4.89 -26.00
N ASP A 273 7.13 -3.59 -26.21
CA ASP A 273 7.72 -2.66 -25.24
C ASP A 273 6.98 -2.69 -23.88
N ILE A 274 5.65 -2.85 -23.90
CA ILE A 274 4.81 -2.90 -22.70
C ILE A 274 5.17 -4.11 -21.81
N LEU A 275 5.45 -5.27 -22.39
CA LEU A 275 5.85 -6.46 -21.62
C LEU A 275 7.19 -6.22 -20.93
N PHE A 276 8.19 -5.66 -21.65
CA PHE A 276 9.48 -5.35 -21.04
C PHE A 276 9.40 -4.24 -20.00
N GLN A 277 8.49 -3.27 -20.15
CA GLN A 277 8.20 -2.29 -19.11
C GLN A 277 7.70 -2.97 -17.83
N LYS A 278 6.77 -3.91 -17.93
CA LYS A 278 6.21 -4.65 -16.81
C LYS A 278 7.23 -5.58 -16.17
N ILE A 279 8.04 -6.28 -16.94
CA ILE A 279 9.18 -7.10 -16.48
C ILE A 279 10.15 -6.22 -15.67
N GLY A 280 10.58 -5.09 -16.25
CA GLY A 280 11.48 -4.16 -15.58
C GLY A 280 10.90 -3.65 -14.26
N TYR A 281 9.61 -3.32 -14.25
CA TYR A 281 8.94 -2.87 -13.01
C TYR A 281 8.89 -3.97 -11.94
N CYS A 282 8.54 -5.19 -12.29
CA CYS A 282 8.54 -6.32 -11.36
C CYS A 282 9.93 -6.57 -10.78
N LYS A 283 10.97 -6.58 -11.62
CA LYS A 283 12.37 -6.74 -11.19
C LYS A 283 12.80 -5.62 -10.26
N GLN A 284 12.48 -4.36 -10.60
CA GLN A 284 12.80 -3.19 -9.78
C GLN A 284 12.15 -3.27 -8.39
N MET A 285 10.89 -3.66 -8.31
CA MET A 285 10.16 -3.79 -7.04
C MET A 285 10.66 -4.96 -6.19
N ASN A 286 11.27 -5.97 -6.80
CA ASN A 286 11.96 -7.08 -6.11
C ASN A 286 13.42 -6.77 -5.73
N GLY A 287 13.92 -5.55 -6.04
CA GLY A 287 15.28 -5.14 -5.72
C GLY A 287 16.33 -5.53 -6.76
N ASP A 288 15.96 -6.24 -7.83
CA ASP A 288 16.84 -6.54 -8.95
C ASP A 288 16.93 -5.33 -9.90
N ILE A 289 17.74 -4.33 -9.48
CA ILE A 289 17.87 -3.07 -10.22
C ILE A 289 18.61 -3.28 -11.54
N GLN A 290 19.61 -4.17 -11.57
CA GLN A 290 20.36 -4.47 -12.79
C GLN A 290 19.48 -5.16 -13.84
N GLY A 291 18.75 -6.20 -13.44
CA GLY A 291 17.81 -6.87 -14.34
C GLY A 291 16.64 -5.98 -14.77
N ALA A 292 16.22 -5.05 -13.91
CA ALA A 292 15.22 -4.03 -14.26
C ALA A 292 15.75 -3.09 -15.35
N LEU A 293 17.00 -2.61 -15.20
CA LEU A 293 17.67 -1.77 -16.20
C LEU A 293 17.74 -2.45 -17.56
N GLU A 294 18.15 -3.72 -17.60
CA GLU A 294 18.21 -4.50 -18.86
C GLU A 294 16.85 -4.59 -19.54
N ALA A 295 15.79 -4.87 -18.80
CA ALA A 295 14.43 -4.93 -19.33
C ALA A 295 13.94 -3.56 -19.83
N TYR A 296 14.23 -2.48 -19.10
CA TYR A 296 13.87 -1.13 -19.54
C TYR A 296 14.67 -0.67 -20.77
N LEU A 297 15.95 -1.02 -20.86
CA LEU A 297 16.76 -0.76 -22.06
C LEU A 297 16.20 -1.50 -23.28
N HIS A 298 15.73 -2.74 -23.09
CA HIS A 298 15.07 -3.47 -24.17
C HIS A 298 13.75 -2.78 -24.59
N ALA A 299 12.94 -2.33 -23.62
CA ALA A 299 11.74 -1.54 -23.93
C ALA A 299 12.07 -0.24 -24.67
N ASP A 300 13.18 0.43 -24.31
CA ASP A 300 13.65 1.66 -24.95
C ASP A 300 14.12 1.44 -26.40
N LEU A 301 14.69 0.27 -26.72
CA LEU A 301 15.05 -0.10 -28.07
C LEU A 301 13.82 -0.27 -28.98
N ILE A 302 12.72 -0.81 -28.43
CA ILE A 302 11.48 -1.01 -29.18
C ILE A 302 10.72 0.32 -29.32
N ASN A 303 10.62 1.10 -28.25
CA ASN A 303 9.89 2.36 -28.21
C ASN A 303 10.73 3.47 -27.54
N PRO A 304 11.59 4.15 -28.31
CA PRO A 304 12.53 5.14 -27.81
C PRO A 304 11.87 6.40 -27.22
N ASP A 305 10.60 6.67 -27.53
CA ASP A 305 9.90 7.89 -27.10
C ASP A 305 9.08 7.72 -25.82
N SER A 306 9.16 6.56 -25.18
CA SER A 306 8.47 6.29 -23.92
C SER A 306 9.09 7.08 -22.76
N LYS A 307 8.50 8.24 -22.43
CA LYS A 307 8.94 9.09 -21.31
C LYS A 307 9.04 8.31 -19.99
N TRP A 308 8.10 7.41 -19.78
CA TRP A 308 8.07 6.59 -18.58
C TRP A 308 9.31 5.68 -18.48
N VAL A 309 9.66 5.00 -19.58
CA VAL A 309 10.83 4.11 -19.69
C VAL A 309 12.12 4.89 -19.48
N ILE A 310 12.30 6.00 -20.19
CA ILE A 310 13.47 6.88 -20.10
C ILE A 310 13.72 7.29 -18.64
N ARG A 311 12.67 7.72 -17.95
CA ARG A 311 12.75 8.09 -16.53
C ARG A 311 13.13 6.91 -15.62
N ARG A 312 12.62 5.70 -15.91
CA ARG A 312 12.95 4.48 -15.15
C ARG A 312 14.40 4.07 -15.34
N ILE A 313 14.91 4.11 -16.57
CA ILE A 313 16.32 3.83 -16.89
C ILE A 313 17.24 4.78 -16.10
N ALA A 314 16.97 6.09 -16.18
CA ALA A 314 17.73 7.10 -15.42
C ALA A 314 17.73 6.81 -13.93
N GLY A 315 16.57 6.44 -13.37
CA GLY A 315 16.44 6.05 -11.96
C GLY A 315 17.26 4.81 -11.60
N CYS A 316 17.27 3.79 -12.45
CA CYS A 316 18.07 2.58 -12.26
C CYS A 316 19.58 2.91 -12.27
N TYR A 317 20.06 3.66 -13.24
CA TYR A 317 21.48 4.08 -13.30
C TYR A 317 21.89 4.84 -12.04
N ARG A 318 21.06 5.77 -11.57
CA ARG A 318 21.35 6.51 -10.32
C ARG A 318 21.42 5.57 -9.11
N THR A 319 20.49 4.62 -9.00
CA THR A 319 20.49 3.63 -7.91
C THR A 319 21.74 2.74 -7.96
N LEU A 320 22.22 2.42 -9.16
CA LEU A 320 23.46 1.67 -9.41
C LEU A 320 24.73 2.52 -9.25
N LYS A 321 24.62 3.79 -8.79
CA LYS A 321 25.74 4.70 -8.62
C LYS A 321 26.51 5.02 -9.92
N GLN A 322 25.76 5.16 -11.01
CA GLN A 322 26.26 5.52 -12.32
C GLN A 322 25.62 6.86 -12.80
N PRO A 323 25.99 7.99 -12.12
CA PRO A 323 25.33 9.27 -12.34
C PRO A 323 25.58 9.85 -13.73
N GLU A 324 26.69 9.52 -14.42
CA GLU A 324 26.96 9.96 -15.77
C GLU A 324 25.96 9.37 -16.77
N GLU A 325 25.66 8.07 -16.64
CA GLU A 325 24.68 7.42 -17.49
C GLU A 325 23.26 7.90 -17.16
N ALA A 326 22.97 8.08 -15.86
CA ALA A 326 21.69 8.64 -15.42
C ALA A 326 21.42 10.01 -16.04
N LEU A 327 22.44 10.90 -16.10
CA LEU A 327 22.34 12.22 -16.72
C LEU A 327 21.94 12.17 -18.17
N LYS A 328 22.49 11.25 -18.97
CA LYS A 328 22.13 11.10 -20.39
C LYS A 328 20.62 10.88 -20.56
N TYR A 329 20.04 9.99 -19.74
CA TYR A 329 18.63 9.68 -19.80
C TYR A 329 17.75 10.77 -19.17
N TYR A 330 18.20 11.43 -18.09
CA TYR A 330 17.47 12.56 -17.53
C TYR A 330 17.42 13.74 -18.50
N HIS A 331 18.52 14.07 -19.21
CA HIS A 331 18.52 15.12 -20.23
C HIS A 331 17.64 14.74 -21.44
N ARG A 332 17.62 13.47 -21.83
CA ARG A 332 16.69 12.98 -22.85
C ARG A 332 15.23 13.16 -22.41
N TYR A 333 14.90 12.90 -21.14
CA TYR A 333 13.58 13.17 -20.59
C TYR A 333 13.28 14.67 -20.51
N GLU A 334 14.23 15.47 -20.07
CA GLU A 334 14.11 16.94 -19.96
C GLU A 334 13.74 17.57 -21.30
N ALA A 335 14.21 17.04 -22.42
CA ALA A 335 13.84 17.52 -23.76
C ALA A 335 12.35 17.41 -24.06
N PHE A 336 11.65 16.44 -23.45
CA PHE A 336 10.19 16.29 -23.58
C PHE A 336 9.40 17.15 -22.56
N ASN A 337 9.97 17.43 -21.41
CA ASN A 337 9.32 18.19 -20.33
C ASN A 337 10.35 18.99 -19.53
N PRO A 338 10.75 20.18 -20.02
CA PRO A 338 11.79 21.01 -19.42
C PRO A 338 11.46 21.53 -18.01
N ASP A 339 10.18 21.60 -17.68
CA ASP A 339 9.71 22.18 -16.42
C ASP A 339 9.28 21.13 -15.37
N ASP A 340 9.59 19.84 -15.61
CA ASP A 340 9.39 18.83 -14.60
C ASP A 340 10.39 18.99 -13.45
N LEU A 341 9.92 19.63 -12.36
CA LEU A 341 10.74 19.94 -11.19
C LEU A 341 11.38 18.68 -10.56
N SER A 342 10.72 17.53 -10.66
CA SER A 342 11.26 16.29 -10.11
C SER A 342 12.48 15.80 -10.90
N ILE A 343 12.50 16.01 -12.19
CA ILE A 343 13.63 15.67 -13.04
C ILE A 343 14.77 16.68 -12.85
N GLN A 344 14.46 17.99 -12.74
CA GLN A 344 15.47 19.00 -12.43
C GLN A 344 16.22 18.69 -11.11
N ILE A 345 15.49 18.25 -10.07
CA ILE A 345 16.10 17.78 -8.83
C ILE A 345 16.98 16.54 -9.06
N CYS A 346 16.54 15.58 -9.85
CA CYS A 346 17.31 14.37 -10.15
C CYS A 346 18.62 14.69 -10.89
N ILE A 347 18.58 15.60 -11.89
CA ILE A 347 19.76 16.08 -12.60
C ILE A 347 20.71 16.78 -11.61
N GLY A 348 20.17 17.65 -10.76
CA GLY A 348 20.95 18.30 -9.70
C GLY A 348 21.65 17.30 -8.78
N HIS A 349 20.96 16.23 -8.38
CA HIS A 349 21.57 15.18 -7.56
C HIS A 349 22.67 14.42 -8.30
N CYS A 350 22.51 14.10 -9.58
CA CYS A 350 23.58 13.49 -10.36
C CYS A 350 24.83 14.38 -10.44
N HIS A 351 24.65 15.69 -10.66
CA HIS A 351 25.76 16.63 -10.65
C HIS A 351 26.41 16.76 -9.27
N LEU A 352 25.61 16.69 -8.18
CA LEU A 352 26.15 16.67 -6.82
C LEU A 352 26.99 15.42 -6.57
N GLU A 353 26.51 14.25 -6.97
CA GLU A 353 27.24 12.96 -6.86
C GLU A 353 28.57 13.00 -7.68
N LEU A 354 28.59 13.72 -8.80
CA LEU A 354 29.76 13.96 -9.63
C LEU A 354 30.65 15.10 -9.11
N LYS A 355 30.32 15.70 -7.98
CA LYS A 355 31.01 16.87 -7.39
C LYS A 355 31.00 18.12 -8.28
N ASN A 356 30.10 18.18 -9.25
CA ASN A 356 29.88 19.33 -10.14
C ASN A 356 28.92 20.34 -9.46
N TYR A 357 29.31 20.86 -8.31
CA TYR A 357 28.44 21.63 -7.41
C TYR A 357 27.83 22.88 -8.05
N ASN A 358 28.57 23.57 -8.93
CA ASN A 358 28.06 24.76 -9.63
C ASN A 358 26.97 24.41 -10.63
N GLU A 359 27.09 23.27 -11.34
CA GLU A 359 26.05 22.79 -12.23
C GLU A 359 24.82 22.32 -11.43
N ALA A 360 25.02 21.57 -10.35
CA ALA A 360 23.97 21.17 -9.44
C ALA A 360 23.14 22.38 -8.95
N LEU A 361 23.81 23.46 -8.56
CA LEU A 361 23.15 24.69 -8.13
C LEU A 361 22.24 25.31 -9.19
N LYS A 362 22.61 25.27 -10.47
CA LYS A 362 21.74 25.80 -11.55
C LYS A 362 20.39 25.10 -11.58
N TYR A 363 20.39 23.77 -11.48
CA TYR A 363 19.17 22.96 -11.48
C TYR A 363 18.33 23.15 -10.21
N TYR A 364 18.97 23.21 -9.05
CA TYR A 364 18.26 23.44 -7.80
C TYR A 364 17.66 24.85 -7.71
N PHE A 365 18.37 25.88 -8.22
CA PHE A 365 17.81 27.24 -8.29
C PHE A 365 16.65 27.33 -9.27
N LYS A 366 16.69 26.59 -10.39
CA LYS A 366 15.54 26.52 -11.29
C LYS A 366 14.31 25.99 -10.55
N VAL A 367 14.47 24.95 -9.71
CA VAL A 367 13.39 24.41 -8.90
C VAL A 367 12.89 25.42 -7.87
N ASP A 368 13.78 26.06 -7.11
CA ASP A 368 13.42 27.07 -6.09
C ASP A 368 12.70 28.29 -6.72
N TYR A 369 13.08 28.66 -7.94
CA TYR A 369 12.47 29.75 -8.68
C TYR A 369 11.07 29.40 -9.19
N LEU A 370 10.88 28.20 -9.74
CA LEU A 370 9.60 27.77 -10.34
C LEU A 370 8.57 27.35 -9.27
N ASP A 371 9.03 26.84 -8.14
CA ASP A 371 8.18 26.48 -7.00
C ASP A 371 8.78 27.00 -5.68
N ASN A 372 8.53 28.28 -5.41
CA ASN A 372 9.03 28.96 -4.22
C ASN A 372 8.43 28.45 -2.89
N LYS A 373 7.42 27.58 -2.94
CA LYS A 373 6.84 26.92 -1.76
C LYS A 373 7.46 25.56 -1.48
N SER A 374 8.16 24.99 -2.46
CA SER A 374 8.80 23.68 -2.32
C SER A 374 10.09 23.79 -1.51
N THR A 375 10.17 23.03 -0.43
CA THR A 375 11.37 22.95 0.41
C THR A 375 12.42 21.96 -0.13
N LYS A 376 12.08 21.22 -1.20
CA LYS A 376 12.90 20.10 -1.71
C LYS A 376 14.28 20.51 -2.21
N ALA A 377 14.40 21.73 -2.74
CA ALA A 377 15.66 22.25 -3.26
C ALA A 377 16.52 22.97 -2.19
N TRP A 378 15.96 23.35 -1.06
CA TRP A 378 16.68 24.21 -0.09
C TRP A 378 17.91 23.54 0.52
N ARG A 379 17.77 22.28 0.97
CA ARG A 379 18.91 21.53 1.55
C ARG A 379 20.06 21.37 0.55
N PRO A 380 19.83 20.87 -0.68
CA PRO A 380 20.89 20.74 -1.67
C PRO A 380 21.46 22.11 -2.10
N ILE A 381 20.65 23.19 -2.18
CA ILE A 381 21.17 24.53 -2.46
C ILE A 381 22.11 24.98 -1.33
N ALA A 382 21.67 24.84 -0.07
CA ALA A 382 22.47 25.24 1.08
C ALA A 382 23.82 24.51 1.10
N TRP A 383 23.78 23.17 0.92
CA TRP A 383 24.99 22.34 0.94
C TRP A 383 25.93 22.63 -0.25
N CYS A 384 25.43 22.67 -1.48
CA CYS A 384 26.25 23.00 -2.64
C CYS A 384 26.80 24.43 -2.56
N SER A 385 26.06 25.40 -1.98
CA SER A 385 26.53 26.74 -1.75
C SER A 385 27.69 26.77 -0.75
N PHE A 386 27.59 25.98 0.32
CA PHE A 386 28.67 25.78 1.29
C PHE A 386 29.91 25.21 0.60
N LEU A 387 29.79 24.10 -0.14
CA LEU A 387 30.88 23.44 -0.84
C LEU A 387 31.56 24.32 -1.92
N THR A 388 30.85 25.34 -2.41
CA THR A 388 31.38 26.28 -3.42
C THR A 388 31.87 27.61 -2.79
N GLY A 389 32.01 27.68 -1.46
CA GLY A 389 32.48 28.87 -0.76
C GLY A 389 31.50 30.05 -0.69
N LYS A 390 30.22 29.82 -1.09
CA LYS A 390 29.15 30.82 -1.04
C LYS A 390 28.44 30.78 0.31
N TYR A 391 29.20 31.01 1.39
CA TYR A 391 28.73 30.76 2.76
C TYR A 391 27.53 31.62 3.18
N ASP A 392 27.45 32.88 2.75
CA ASP A 392 26.31 33.76 3.05
C ASP A 392 25.02 33.21 2.39
N GLN A 393 25.15 32.67 1.18
CA GLN A 393 24.02 32.04 0.50
C GLN A 393 23.60 30.78 1.23
N ALA A 394 24.54 29.91 1.63
CA ALA A 394 24.27 28.73 2.44
C ALA A 394 23.53 29.08 3.74
N ARG A 395 24.04 30.10 4.47
CA ARG A 395 23.40 30.63 5.69
C ARG A 395 21.95 31.05 5.46
N ASN A 396 21.67 31.76 4.37
CA ASN A 396 20.31 32.20 4.06
C ASN A 396 19.34 31.04 3.83
N TYR A 397 19.80 29.97 3.15
CA TYR A 397 18.98 28.79 2.96
C TYR A 397 18.84 27.97 4.24
N TYR A 398 19.90 27.84 5.07
CA TYR A 398 19.77 27.19 6.38
C TYR A 398 18.81 27.94 7.29
N LYS A 399 18.73 29.28 7.24
CA LYS A 399 17.68 30.02 7.97
C LYS A 399 16.28 29.60 7.55
N LYS A 400 16.00 29.51 6.24
CA LYS A 400 14.70 29.01 5.74
C LYS A 400 14.42 27.59 6.23
N ILE A 401 15.43 26.71 6.26
CA ILE A 401 15.30 25.32 6.71
C ILE A 401 15.01 25.27 8.21
N MET A 402 15.63 26.13 9.03
CA MET A 402 15.39 26.17 10.48
C MET A 402 13.94 26.47 10.83
N ASP A 403 13.21 27.23 9.99
CA ASP A 403 11.80 27.55 10.17
C ASP A 403 10.88 26.40 9.71
N ASN A 404 11.42 25.31 9.09
CA ASN A 404 10.67 24.22 8.47
C ASN A 404 11.13 22.83 8.93
N GLN A 405 10.99 22.54 10.20
CA GLN A 405 11.28 21.22 10.80
C GLN A 405 12.71 20.69 10.46
N PRO A 406 13.75 21.36 10.94
CA PRO A 406 15.13 20.94 10.70
C PRO A 406 15.43 19.59 11.35
N ASN A 407 16.23 18.77 10.67
CA ASN A 407 16.79 17.53 11.20
C ASN A 407 18.20 17.77 11.81
N THR A 408 18.82 16.73 12.36
CA THR A 408 20.16 16.80 12.97
C THR A 408 21.22 17.27 11.99
N GLN A 409 21.21 16.73 10.76
CA GLN A 409 22.17 17.12 9.71
C GLN A 409 22.01 18.59 9.28
N ASP A 410 20.78 19.13 9.31
CA ASP A 410 20.56 20.55 9.01
C ASP A 410 21.24 21.46 10.05
N PHE A 411 21.18 21.08 11.34
CA PHE A 411 21.90 21.82 12.39
C PHE A 411 23.41 21.68 12.25
N LEU A 412 23.91 20.48 11.94
CA LEU A 412 25.33 20.22 11.74
C LEU A 412 25.86 21.07 10.59
N ASN A 413 25.22 21.04 9.42
CA ASN A 413 25.62 21.78 8.24
C ASN A 413 25.49 23.32 8.41
N ALA A 414 24.49 23.77 9.16
CA ALA A 414 24.40 25.19 9.55
C ALA A 414 25.54 25.57 10.46
N GLY A 415 25.96 24.71 11.38
CA GLY A 415 27.15 24.91 12.22
C GLY A 415 28.43 25.05 11.39
N HIS A 416 28.65 24.15 10.42
CA HIS A 416 29.75 24.22 9.48
C HIS A 416 29.77 25.55 8.69
N THR A 417 28.57 25.98 8.25
CA THR A 417 28.44 27.27 7.53
C THR A 417 28.80 28.47 8.41
N GLU A 418 28.35 28.49 9.66
CA GLU A 418 28.66 29.55 10.60
C GLU A 418 30.16 29.56 10.97
N TRP A 419 30.78 28.37 11.09
CA TRP A 419 32.22 28.24 11.28
C TRP A 419 33.01 28.88 10.13
N ALA A 420 32.68 28.49 8.88
CA ALA A 420 33.31 29.05 7.69
C ALA A 420 33.15 30.57 7.57
N LEU A 421 32.09 31.13 8.16
CA LEU A 421 31.87 32.60 8.28
C LEU A 421 32.54 33.22 9.50
N GLN A 422 33.41 32.49 10.22
CA GLN A 422 34.10 32.92 11.44
C GLN A 422 33.15 33.31 12.60
N ASN A 423 31.89 32.85 12.55
CA ASN A 423 30.92 33.03 13.62
C ASN A 423 30.95 31.86 14.58
N ILE A 424 32.02 31.72 15.37
CA ILE A 424 32.23 30.58 16.28
C ILE A 424 31.09 30.40 17.27
N LYS A 425 30.51 31.49 17.79
CA LYS A 425 29.35 31.40 18.72
C LYS A 425 28.13 30.82 18.04
N GLY A 426 27.87 31.20 16.79
CA GLY A 426 26.78 30.65 16.00
C GLY A 426 26.98 29.16 15.68
N ALA A 427 28.20 28.78 15.28
CA ALA A 427 28.57 27.40 15.01
C ALA A 427 28.32 26.49 16.22
N LEU A 428 28.87 26.85 17.39
CA LEU A 428 28.70 26.12 18.63
C LEU A 428 27.22 26.00 19.05
N ALA A 429 26.43 27.07 18.84
CA ALA A 429 25.00 27.02 19.12
C ALA A 429 24.24 26.00 18.24
N PHE A 430 24.64 25.86 16.97
CA PHE A 430 24.03 24.87 16.06
C PHE A 430 24.53 23.45 16.36
N TYR A 431 25.81 23.24 16.63
CA TYR A 431 26.35 21.93 17.03
C TYR A 431 25.68 21.42 18.31
N LYS A 432 25.47 22.30 19.30
CA LYS A 432 24.76 21.96 20.52
C LYS A 432 23.31 21.48 20.22
N LYS A 433 22.59 22.18 19.33
CA LYS A 433 21.26 21.77 18.89
C LYS A 433 21.29 20.44 18.15
N ALA A 434 22.32 20.15 17.35
CA ALA A 434 22.48 18.86 16.69
C ALA A 434 22.62 17.72 17.72
N VAL A 435 23.46 17.91 18.76
CA VAL A 435 23.59 16.95 19.86
C VAL A 435 22.29 16.77 20.64
N GLU A 436 21.60 17.88 20.97
CA GLU A 436 20.30 17.84 21.65
C GLU A 436 19.25 17.07 20.86
N LYS A 437 19.25 17.20 19.53
CA LYS A 437 18.33 16.49 18.63
C LYS A 437 18.58 14.97 18.62
N GLU A 438 19.81 14.53 18.82
CA GLU A 438 20.22 13.12 18.99
C GLU A 438 20.06 12.62 20.44
N SER A 439 19.15 13.21 21.21
CA SER A 439 18.90 12.83 22.61
C SER A 439 20.13 13.01 23.52
N GLY A 440 21.06 13.88 23.15
CA GLY A 440 22.29 14.13 23.88
C GLY A 440 23.41 13.10 23.62
N ASP A 441 23.25 12.20 22.65
CA ASP A 441 24.26 11.22 22.27
C ASP A 441 25.40 11.88 21.46
N PHE A 442 26.45 12.23 22.17
CA PHE A 442 27.64 12.85 21.57
C PHE A 442 28.37 11.92 20.60
N SER A 443 28.32 10.61 20.81
CA SER A 443 29.00 9.64 19.94
C SER A 443 28.40 9.64 18.54
N LYS A 444 27.08 9.71 18.41
CA LYS A 444 26.40 9.82 17.13
C LYS A 444 26.69 11.11 16.41
N PHE A 445 26.68 12.22 17.16
CA PHE A 445 27.09 13.52 16.61
C PHE A 445 28.51 13.46 16.04
N GLN A 446 29.45 12.89 16.79
CA GLN A 446 30.86 12.76 16.36
C GLN A 446 30.99 11.87 15.12
N GLU A 447 30.22 10.80 15.03
CA GLU A 447 30.20 9.94 13.84
C GLU A 447 29.73 10.72 12.60
N GLN A 448 28.62 11.45 12.70
CA GLN A 448 28.09 12.28 11.61
C GLN A 448 29.07 13.39 11.23
N PHE A 449 29.64 14.07 12.22
CA PHE A 449 30.64 15.12 11.99
C PHE A 449 31.86 14.58 11.24
N ASN A 450 32.37 13.42 11.64
CA ASN A 450 33.53 12.78 10.99
C ASN A 450 33.25 12.40 9.53
N GLN A 451 32.00 12.07 9.19
CA GLN A 451 31.61 11.78 7.82
C GLN A 451 31.66 13.04 6.93
N ASP A 452 31.46 14.22 7.51
CA ASP A 452 31.45 15.48 6.77
C ASP A 452 32.88 16.05 6.57
N ILE A 453 33.91 15.55 7.27
CA ILE A 453 35.30 16.08 7.20
C ILE A 453 35.83 16.21 5.76
N PRO A 454 35.68 15.21 4.87
CA PRO A 454 36.17 15.35 3.49
C PRO A 454 35.52 16.55 2.75
N ASP A 455 34.24 16.80 3.01
CA ASP A 455 33.48 17.88 2.40
C ASP A 455 33.83 19.25 3.00
N LEU A 456 34.19 19.31 4.31
CA LEU A 456 34.69 20.49 4.96
C LEU A 456 35.99 20.98 4.32
N LEU A 457 36.91 20.04 4.03
CA LEU A 457 38.19 20.36 3.34
C LEU A 457 37.93 20.86 1.90
N VAL A 458 36.97 20.27 1.19
CA VAL A 458 36.54 20.74 -0.14
C VAL A 458 35.95 22.15 -0.06
N ALA A 459 35.22 22.46 0.99
CA ALA A 459 34.63 23.79 1.23
C ALA A 459 35.67 24.85 1.61
N GLY A 460 36.94 24.50 1.86
CA GLY A 460 38.02 25.42 2.17
C GLY A 460 38.28 25.61 3.67
N ILE A 461 37.74 24.74 4.52
CA ILE A 461 38.13 24.70 5.96
C ILE A 461 39.48 24.02 6.06
N GLU A 462 40.42 24.64 6.79
CA GLU A 462 41.75 24.06 6.97
C GLU A 462 41.70 22.81 7.88
N GLU A 463 42.52 21.80 7.56
CA GLU A 463 42.59 20.55 8.34
C GLU A 463 42.92 20.81 9.82
N ALA A 464 43.72 21.85 10.10
CA ALA A 464 44.09 22.26 11.46
C ALA A 464 42.90 22.85 12.24
N GLU A 465 41.85 23.34 11.57
CA GLU A 465 40.66 23.89 12.21
C GLU A 465 39.66 22.81 12.62
N VAL A 466 39.63 21.66 11.91
CA VAL A 466 38.66 20.60 12.14
C VAL A 466 38.62 20.13 13.61
N PRO A 467 39.72 19.90 14.30
CA PRO A 467 39.68 19.51 15.72
C PRO A 467 39.17 20.62 16.67
N LEU A 468 39.08 21.85 16.18
CA LEU A 468 38.61 23.00 16.98
C LEU A 468 37.10 23.26 16.81
N MET A 469 36.49 22.64 15.79
CA MET A 469 35.05 22.73 15.50
C MET A 469 34.23 21.91 16.49
#